data_c6d07db5bd8c6b6f1ac3a57626b6468b
#
_entry.id   c6d07db5bd8c6b6f1ac3a57626b6468b
#
_cell.length_a   1.000
_cell.length_b   1.000
_cell.length_c   1.000
_cell.angle_alpha   90.00
_cell.angle_beta   90.00
_cell.angle_gamma   90.00
#
_symmetry.space_group_name_H-M   'P 1'
#
loop_
_entity.id
_entity.type
_entity.pdbx_description
1 polymer ?
#
loop_
_entity_poly.entity_id
_entity_poly.type
_entity_poly.pdbx_seq_one_letter_code
_entity_poly.pdbx_strand_id
1 'polypeptide(L)'
;MAETNGLSNMELMRTLDDSWNAQDWKTFEKRHATNTVVSWPGQADPTRGINNHKAESVEFFKTFPDNHLINHPYKVEIAQGEWTCTVADFSGTMTGPMKGPDGKMIAPANKKFHVEFCTVAHWKDGEIVEEKLFYDLVGLLKQIGVM
;
A
#
# COMPACT_ATOMS: atom_id res chain seq x y z
N MET A 1 21.95 -3.61 -7.75
CA MET A 1 21.32 -2.28 -7.75
C MET A 1 20.12 -2.28 -8.70
N ALA A 2 19.00 -1.80 -8.23
CA ALA A 2 17.82 -1.69 -9.10
C ALA A 2 18.07 -0.64 -10.18
N GLU A 3 17.62 -0.94 -11.38
CA GLU A 3 17.75 -0.01 -12.49
C GLU A 3 16.68 1.08 -12.38
N THR A 4 17.09 2.33 -12.26
CA THR A 4 16.18 3.46 -12.06
C THR A 4 16.00 4.32 -13.31
N ASN A 5 16.83 4.14 -14.34
CA ASN A 5 16.84 4.94 -15.56
C ASN A 5 16.94 6.45 -15.28
N GLY A 6 17.63 6.83 -14.18
CA GLY A 6 17.77 8.22 -13.78
C GLY A 6 16.54 8.84 -13.12
N LEU A 7 15.52 8.03 -12.81
CA LEU A 7 14.31 8.51 -12.14
C LEU A 7 14.59 8.93 -10.69
N SER A 8 13.93 9.99 -10.24
CA SER A 8 13.95 10.40 -8.83
C SER A 8 13.17 9.40 -7.98
N ASN A 9 13.39 9.44 -6.65
CA ASN A 9 12.64 8.59 -5.73
C ASN A 9 11.14 8.86 -5.81
N MET A 10 10.71 10.11 -6.01
CA MET A 10 9.29 10.44 -6.16
C MET A 10 8.72 9.85 -7.46
N GLU A 11 9.46 9.88 -8.56
CA GLU A 11 9.03 9.26 -9.80
C GLU A 11 8.92 7.74 -9.65
N LEU A 12 9.89 7.12 -8.95
CA LEU A 12 9.83 5.70 -8.62
C LEU A 12 8.61 5.38 -7.75
N MET A 13 8.29 6.26 -6.80
CA MET A 13 7.08 6.09 -5.97
C MET A 13 5.80 6.08 -6.82
N ARG A 14 5.70 6.96 -7.82
CA ARG A 14 4.56 6.95 -8.74
C ARG A 14 4.45 5.62 -9.49
N THR A 15 5.58 5.08 -9.96
CA THR A 15 5.60 3.78 -10.66
C THR A 15 5.21 2.64 -9.73
N LEU A 16 5.53 2.73 -8.44
CA LEU A 16 5.12 1.74 -7.44
C LEU A 16 3.59 1.72 -7.31
N ASP A 17 2.97 2.89 -7.13
CA ASP A 17 1.51 2.95 -6.98
C ASP A 17 0.79 2.62 -8.30
N ASP A 18 1.39 2.94 -9.45
CA ASP A 18 0.88 2.45 -10.73
C ASP A 18 0.87 0.91 -10.76
N SER A 19 1.94 0.28 -10.27
CA SER A 19 2.03 -1.17 -10.22
C SER A 19 1.02 -1.78 -9.25
N TRP A 20 0.77 -1.14 -8.11
CA TRP A 20 -0.28 -1.53 -7.18
C TRP A 20 -1.64 -1.51 -7.88
N ASN A 21 -2.00 -0.38 -8.48
CA ASN A 21 -3.29 -0.21 -9.15
C ASN A 21 -3.49 -1.25 -10.28
N ALA A 22 -2.43 -1.60 -11.00
CA ALA A 22 -2.47 -2.56 -12.10
C ALA A 22 -2.28 -4.01 -11.65
N GLN A 23 -1.98 -4.24 -10.37
CA GLN A 23 -1.58 -5.54 -9.85
C GLN A 23 -0.38 -6.11 -10.62
N ASP A 24 0.53 -5.24 -11.02
CA ASP A 24 1.80 -5.59 -11.65
C ASP A 24 2.80 -5.93 -10.56
N TRP A 25 2.73 -7.17 -10.07
CA TRP A 25 3.54 -7.61 -8.93
C TRP A 25 5.02 -7.67 -9.26
N LYS A 26 5.38 -7.83 -10.52
CA LYS A 26 6.79 -7.83 -10.95
C LYS A 26 7.43 -6.45 -10.71
N THR A 27 6.79 -5.37 -11.12
CA THR A 27 7.26 -4.01 -10.86
C THR A 27 7.18 -3.69 -9.36
N PHE A 28 6.11 -4.10 -8.70
CA PHE A 28 5.95 -3.94 -7.24
C PHE A 28 7.15 -4.53 -6.50
N GLU A 29 7.55 -5.75 -6.84
CA GLU A 29 8.74 -6.38 -6.25
C GLU A 29 10.02 -5.62 -6.54
N LYS A 30 10.17 -5.13 -7.77
CA LYS A 30 11.37 -4.37 -8.18
C LYS A 30 11.57 -3.09 -7.37
N ARG A 31 10.50 -2.47 -6.91
CA ARG A 31 10.57 -1.21 -6.15
C ARG A 31 10.92 -1.41 -4.69
N HIS A 32 11.02 -2.64 -4.23
CA HIS A 32 11.32 -2.97 -2.83
C HIS A 32 12.62 -3.74 -2.71
N ALA A 33 13.37 -3.46 -1.65
CA ALA A 33 14.50 -4.32 -1.27
C ALA A 33 13.97 -5.68 -0.82
N THR A 34 14.75 -6.73 -1.02
CA THR A 34 14.37 -8.08 -0.61
C THR A 34 14.01 -8.15 0.87
N ASN A 35 14.74 -7.43 1.72
CA ASN A 35 14.56 -7.39 3.17
C ASN A 35 13.80 -6.14 3.63
N THR A 36 12.97 -5.56 2.78
CA THR A 36 12.17 -4.38 3.11
C THR A 36 11.31 -4.60 4.37
N VAL A 37 11.01 -3.51 5.06
CA VAL A 37 10.17 -3.54 6.27
C VAL A 37 8.99 -2.61 6.03
N VAL A 38 7.77 -3.12 6.22
CA VAL A 38 6.54 -2.37 5.93
C VAL A 38 5.65 -2.36 7.16
N SER A 39 5.21 -1.16 7.58
CA SER A 39 4.29 -1.02 8.70
C SER A 39 2.93 -0.58 8.18
N TRP A 40 1.89 -1.34 8.51
CA TRP A 40 0.49 -1.06 8.19
C TRP A 40 -0.25 -0.57 9.43
N PRO A 41 -1.33 0.21 9.28
CA PRO A 41 -2.17 0.55 10.42
C PRO A 41 -2.71 -0.72 11.11
N GLY A 42 -2.67 -0.70 12.44
CA GLY A 42 -3.22 -1.80 13.24
C GLY A 42 -2.32 -3.00 13.43
N GLN A 43 -1.12 -3.02 12.84
CA GLN A 43 -0.16 -4.10 13.07
C GLN A 43 0.58 -3.92 14.39
N ALA A 44 0.73 -5.02 15.15
CA ALA A 44 1.60 -5.03 16.32
C ALA A 44 3.07 -5.01 15.92
N ASP A 45 3.43 -5.79 14.90
CA ASP A 45 4.78 -5.89 14.35
C ASP A 45 4.78 -5.60 12.84
N PRO A 46 5.85 -4.99 12.30
CA PRO A 46 5.90 -4.73 10.87
C PRO A 46 6.03 -6.01 10.05
N THR A 47 5.61 -5.94 8.81
CA THR A 47 5.84 -7.00 7.82
C THR A 47 7.27 -6.94 7.35
N ARG A 48 7.96 -8.08 7.35
CA ARG A 48 9.37 -8.17 6.95
C ARG A 48 9.53 -8.99 5.68
N GLY A 49 10.26 -8.41 4.72
CA GLY A 49 10.59 -9.05 3.45
C GLY A 49 9.53 -8.81 2.38
N ILE A 50 10.01 -8.73 1.13
CA ILE A 50 9.14 -8.45 -0.02
C ILE A 50 8.13 -9.57 -0.27
N ASN A 51 8.50 -10.84 -0.02
CA ASN A 51 7.59 -11.95 -0.25
C ASN A 51 6.36 -11.87 0.65
N ASN A 52 6.54 -11.52 1.92
CA ASN A 52 5.44 -11.34 2.87
C ASN A 52 4.61 -10.10 2.52
N HIS A 53 5.27 -9.01 2.13
CA HIS A 53 4.56 -7.79 1.73
C HIS A 53 3.71 -8.01 0.48
N LYS A 54 4.23 -8.72 -0.50
CA LYS A 54 3.47 -9.11 -1.68
C LYS A 54 2.26 -9.98 -1.32
N ALA A 55 2.48 -10.98 -0.45
CA ALA A 55 1.39 -11.88 -0.02
C ALA A 55 0.24 -11.12 0.65
N GLU A 56 0.55 -10.20 1.58
CA GLU A 56 -0.48 -9.40 2.24
C GLU A 56 -1.18 -8.44 1.28
N SER A 57 -0.45 -7.92 0.29
CA SER A 57 -1.01 -7.04 -0.74
C SER A 57 -1.98 -7.79 -1.64
N VAL A 58 -1.64 -9.01 -2.03
CA VAL A 58 -2.54 -9.88 -2.80
C VAL A 58 -3.81 -10.17 -2.00
N GLU A 59 -3.69 -10.44 -0.69
CA GLU A 59 -4.85 -10.66 0.18
C GLU A 59 -5.75 -9.43 0.26
N PHE A 60 -5.15 -8.22 0.29
CA PHE A 60 -5.92 -6.99 0.29
C PHE A 60 -6.78 -6.88 -0.98
N PHE A 61 -6.24 -7.23 -2.14
CA PHE A 61 -6.98 -7.23 -3.42
C PHE A 61 -8.09 -8.29 -3.45
N LYS A 62 -7.98 -9.38 -2.71
CA LYS A 62 -9.06 -10.37 -2.61
C LYS A 62 -10.27 -9.79 -1.89
N THR A 63 -10.05 -8.97 -0.88
CA THR A 63 -11.12 -8.29 -0.13
C THR A 63 -11.68 -7.10 -0.90
N PHE A 64 -10.79 -6.31 -1.50
CA PHE A 64 -11.12 -5.07 -2.22
C PHE A 64 -10.56 -5.12 -3.64
N PRO A 65 -11.16 -5.90 -4.56
CA PRO A 65 -10.58 -6.09 -5.90
C PRO A 65 -10.48 -4.81 -6.74
N ASP A 66 -11.32 -3.82 -6.45
CA ASP A 66 -11.37 -2.54 -7.16
C ASP A 66 -10.60 -1.42 -6.45
N ASN A 67 -9.81 -1.74 -5.41
CA ASN A 67 -9.12 -0.68 -4.68
C ASN A 67 -8.15 0.07 -5.59
N HIS A 68 -8.05 1.37 -5.37
CA HIS A 68 -7.34 2.26 -6.27
C HIS A 68 -6.76 3.44 -5.51
N LEU A 69 -5.51 3.75 -5.80
CA LEU A 69 -4.81 4.93 -5.31
C LEU A 69 -4.76 5.97 -6.43
N ILE A 70 -5.13 7.23 -6.14
CA ILE A 70 -5.01 8.31 -7.12
C ILE A 70 -3.64 8.96 -6.95
N ASN A 71 -2.72 8.69 -7.92
CA ASN A 71 -1.33 9.10 -7.84
C ASN A 71 -0.84 9.98 -8.99
N HIS A 72 -1.75 10.44 -9.86
CA HIS A 72 -1.45 11.35 -10.97
C HIS A 72 -2.38 12.56 -10.99
N PRO A 73 -2.13 13.58 -10.13
CA PRO A 73 -1.07 13.67 -9.12
C PRO A 73 -1.49 13.10 -7.77
N TYR A 74 -0.54 12.95 -6.86
CA TYR A 74 -0.85 12.79 -5.43
C TYR A 74 -1.43 14.09 -4.87
N LYS A 75 -2.18 14.00 -3.78
CA LYS A 75 -2.67 15.19 -3.05
C LYS A 75 -1.52 15.93 -2.38
N VAL A 76 -0.53 15.19 -1.88
CA VAL A 76 0.69 15.74 -1.27
C VAL A 76 1.88 14.93 -1.78
N GLU A 77 2.94 15.63 -2.19
CA GLU A 77 4.21 15.03 -2.60
C GLU A 77 5.33 15.79 -1.90
N ILE A 78 6.07 15.11 -1.03
CA ILE A 78 7.21 15.68 -0.33
C ILE A 78 8.37 14.70 -0.47
N ALA A 79 9.51 15.22 -0.94
CA ALA A 79 10.74 14.41 -1.06
C ALA A 79 11.88 15.17 -0.41
N GLN A 80 12.68 14.47 0.39
CA GLN A 80 13.89 15.03 0.99
C GLN A 80 14.91 13.92 1.18
N GLY A 81 16.10 14.08 0.58
CA GLY A 81 17.14 13.07 0.66
C GLY A 81 16.64 11.73 0.12
N GLU A 82 16.78 10.69 0.92
CA GLU A 82 16.36 9.33 0.58
C GLU A 82 14.89 9.06 0.89
N TRP A 83 14.13 10.05 1.35
CA TRP A 83 12.76 9.86 1.82
C TRP A 83 11.72 10.49 0.89
N THR A 84 10.59 9.80 0.74
CA THR A 84 9.40 10.36 0.08
C THR A 84 8.21 10.25 1.03
N CYS A 85 7.31 11.22 0.92
CA CYS A 85 6.04 11.21 1.64
C CYS A 85 4.94 11.59 0.64
N THR A 86 3.95 10.73 0.47
CA THR A 86 2.84 10.95 -0.45
C THR A 86 1.52 10.79 0.27
N VAL A 87 0.51 11.55 -0.16
CA VAL A 87 -0.88 11.35 0.27
C VAL A 87 -1.73 11.17 -0.99
N ALA A 88 -2.48 10.08 -1.04
CA ALA A 88 -3.35 9.74 -2.16
C ALA A 88 -4.77 9.50 -1.68
N ASP A 89 -5.76 9.86 -2.49
CA ASP A 89 -7.10 9.33 -2.27
C ASP A 89 -7.10 7.82 -2.55
N PHE A 90 -7.69 7.06 -1.65
CA PHE A 90 -7.72 5.62 -1.69
C PHE A 90 -9.13 5.13 -1.47
N SER A 91 -9.65 4.33 -2.37
CA SER A 91 -11.02 3.84 -2.32
C SER A 91 -11.10 2.39 -2.75
N GLY A 92 -12.18 1.74 -2.35
CA GLY A 92 -12.43 0.35 -2.76
C GLY A 92 -13.78 -0.12 -2.25
N THR A 93 -14.19 -1.30 -2.71
CA THR A 93 -15.46 -1.93 -2.33
C THR A 93 -15.17 -3.32 -1.77
N MET A 94 -15.71 -3.62 -0.60
CA MET A 94 -15.55 -4.94 0.02
C MET A 94 -16.45 -5.97 -0.66
N THR A 95 -16.01 -6.49 -1.80
CA THR A 95 -16.72 -7.55 -2.52
C THR A 95 -16.16 -8.93 -2.24
N GLY A 96 -15.02 -9.02 -1.57
CA GLY A 96 -14.43 -10.28 -1.09
C GLY A 96 -14.51 -10.41 0.42
N PRO A 97 -14.25 -11.60 0.96
CA PRO A 97 -14.24 -11.80 2.41
C PRO A 97 -12.99 -11.18 3.03
N MET A 98 -13.08 -10.91 4.34
CA MET A 98 -11.98 -10.34 5.11
C MET A 98 -11.74 -11.20 6.36
N LYS A 99 -10.48 -11.45 6.70
CA LYS A 99 -10.13 -12.14 7.93
C LYS A 99 -10.22 -11.17 9.10
N GLY A 100 -11.04 -11.51 10.09
CA GLY A 100 -11.19 -10.72 11.31
C GLY A 100 -10.09 -10.97 12.34
N PRO A 101 -10.06 -10.17 13.42
CA PRO A 101 -9.02 -10.29 14.46
C PRO A 101 -9.03 -11.63 15.18
N ASP A 102 -10.17 -12.31 15.22
CA ASP A 102 -10.34 -13.64 15.84
C ASP A 102 -9.96 -14.78 14.88
N GLY A 103 -9.47 -14.46 13.69
CA GLY A 103 -9.13 -15.43 12.65
C GLY A 103 -10.30 -15.93 11.84
N LYS A 104 -11.53 -15.54 12.17
CA LYS A 104 -12.73 -15.91 11.40
C LYS A 104 -12.92 -15.00 10.21
N MET A 105 -13.46 -15.56 9.13
CA MET A 105 -13.75 -14.78 7.92
C MET A 105 -15.01 -13.95 8.10
N ILE A 106 -14.92 -12.67 7.71
CA ILE A 106 -16.06 -11.76 7.65
C ILE A 106 -16.58 -11.79 6.22
N ALA A 107 -17.88 -12.02 6.04
CA ALA A 107 -18.50 -12.06 4.72
C ALA A 107 -18.45 -10.69 4.04
N PRO A 108 -18.42 -10.65 2.67
CA PRO A 108 -18.42 -9.39 1.95
C PRO A 108 -19.61 -8.50 2.31
N ALA A 109 -19.34 -7.26 2.68
CA ALA A 109 -20.37 -6.29 3.04
C ALA A 109 -20.92 -5.55 1.82
N ASN A 110 -20.22 -5.59 0.69
CA ASN A 110 -20.54 -4.89 -0.56
C ASN A 110 -20.67 -3.37 -0.37
N LYS A 111 -19.90 -2.82 0.57
CA LYS A 111 -19.85 -1.39 0.87
C LYS A 111 -18.50 -0.80 0.47
N LYS A 112 -18.52 0.49 0.18
CA LYS A 112 -17.35 1.24 -0.27
C LYS A 112 -16.68 1.96 0.88
N PHE A 113 -15.36 2.12 0.77
CA PHE A 113 -14.59 3.02 1.62
C PHE A 113 -13.89 4.06 0.77
N HIS A 114 -13.62 5.22 1.38
CA HIS A 114 -12.75 6.26 0.83
C HIS A 114 -12.00 6.88 1.99
N VAL A 115 -10.67 6.81 1.92
CA VAL A 115 -9.78 7.39 2.93
C VAL A 115 -8.58 8.04 2.22
N GLU A 116 -7.81 8.82 2.96
CA GLU A 116 -6.51 9.28 2.48
C GLU A 116 -5.44 8.29 2.93
N PHE A 117 -4.55 7.94 2.01
CA PHE A 117 -3.48 6.98 2.22
C PHE A 117 -2.14 7.71 2.16
N CYS A 118 -1.41 7.68 3.26
CA CYS A 118 -0.10 8.32 3.36
C CYS A 118 0.98 7.26 3.39
N THR A 119 1.94 7.35 2.46
CA THR A 119 3.11 6.47 2.42
C THR A 119 4.36 7.29 2.73
N VAL A 120 5.08 6.90 3.79
CA VAL A 120 6.41 7.42 4.10
C VAL A 120 7.41 6.33 3.75
N ALA A 121 8.25 6.56 2.75
CA ALA A 121 9.15 5.55 2.23
C ALA A 121 10.61 5.99 2.27
N HIS A 122 11.48 5.10 2.71
CA HIS A 122 12.93 5.27 2.70
C HIS A 122 13.50 4.47 1.52
N TRP A 123 14.17 5.16 0.62
CA TRP A 123 14.71 4.61 -0.62
C TRP A 123 16.23 4.50 -0.57
N LYS A 124 16.78 3.40 -1.09
CA LYS A 124 18.22 3.23 -1.35
C LYS A 124 18.39 2.52 -2.67
N ASP A 125 19.19 3.10 -3.56
CA ASP A 125 19.50 2.50 -4.87
C ASP A 125 18.26 2.09 -5.67
N GLY A 126 17.22 2.93 -5.63
CA GLY A 126 15.98 2.70 -6.38
C GLY A 126 15.03 1.67 -5.77
N GLU A 127 15.27 1.27 -4.52
CA GLU A 127 14.45 0.30 -3.80
C GLU A 127 14.04 0.82 -2.43
N ILE A 128 12.82 0.51 -2.01
CA ILE A 128 12.33 0.85 -0.67
C ILE A 128 12.91 -0.14 0.34
N VAL A 129 13.63 0.39 1.31
CA VAL A 129 14.17 -0.41 2.43
C VAL A 129 13.25 -0.41 3.64
N GLU A 130 12.42 0.63 3.78
CA GLU A 130 11.43 0.75 4.84
C GLU A 130 10.29 1.63 4.35
N GLU A 131 9.05 1.23 4.63
CA GLU A 131 7.91 2.11 4.40
C GLU A 131 6.90 2.02 5.52
N LYS A 132 6.26 3.16 5.81
CA LYS A 132 5.22 3.29 6.81
C LYS A 132 3.97 3.75 6.10
N LEU A 133 2.90 2.99 6.27
CA LEU A 133 1.62 3.24 5.64
C LEU A 133 0.65 3.75 6.70
N PHE A 134 -0.03 4.86 6.41
CA PHE A 134 -0.96 5.47 7.36
C PHE A 134 -2.28 5.76 6.66
N TYR A 135 -3.35 5.28 7.23
CA TYR A 135 -4.71 5.69 6.87
C TYR A 135 -5.63 5.45 8.06
N ASP A 136 -6.81 6.02 8.03
CA ASP A 136 -7.82 5.87 9.09
C ASP A 136 -8.46 4.49 9.00
N LEU A 137 -7.83 3.49 9.65
CA LEU A 137 -8.32 2.11 9.66
C LEU A 137 -9.71 2.01 10.30
N VAL A 138 -9.94 2.69 11.42
CA VAL A 138 -11.24 2.68 12.10
C VAL A 138 -12.32 3.26 11.18
N GLY A 139 -12.01 4.38 10.52
CA GLY A 139 -12.91 4.99 9.56
C GLY A 139 -13.25 4.07 8.39
N LEU A 140 -12.22 3.40 7.84
CA LEU A 140 -12.42 2.42 6.78
C LEU A 140 -13.35 1.29 7.24
N LEU A 141 -13.07 0.70 8.39
CA LEU A 141 -13.88 -0.42 8.92
C LEU A 141 -15.32 0.00 9.18
N LYS A 142 -15.55 1.22 9.67
CA LYS A 142 -16.91 1.76 9.87
C LYS A 142 -17.61 1.97 8.53
N GLN A 143 -16.90 2.49 7.52
CA GLN A 143 -17.48 2.72 6.19
C GLN A 143 -17.96 1.42 5.54
N ILE A 144 -17.21 0.33 5.69
CA ILE A 144 -17.61 -0.96 5.13
C ILE A 144 -18.55 -1.76 6.07
N GLY A 145 -18.84 -1.23 7.24
CA GLY A 145 -19.85 -1.80 8.13
C GLY A 145 -19.39 -3.00 8.95
N VAL A 146 -18.08 -3.22 9.12
CA VAL A 146 -17.54 -4.32 9.93
C VAL A 146 -17.12 -3.85 11.33
N MET A 147 -17.35 -2.60 11.62
CA MET A 147 -17.07 -2.03 12.95
C MET A 147 -18.13 -1.00 13.32
#